data_be495dcdd47649b7c3ff46ef0c66e29c
#
_entry.id   be495dcdd47649b7c3ff46ef0c66e29c
#
_cell.length_a   1.000
_cell.length_b   1.000
_cell.length_c   1.000
_cell.angle_alpha   90.00
_cell.angle_beta   90.00
_cell.angle_gamma   90.00
#
_symmetry.space_group_name_H-M   'P 1'
#
loop_
_entity.id
_entity.type
_entity.pdbx_description
1 polymer ?
#
loop_
_entity_poly.entity_id
_entity_poly.type
_entity_poly.pdbx_seq_one_letter_code
_entity_poly.pdbx_strand_id
1 'polypeptide(L)'
;PPYGAIGPSFVNPRTGQILGADITVEWFSGSATPIFDELYNGPSMENAMHLPGMSIQHYATCTLAGELKAQFMTGQTTLQAMDAPEAEIKEMHKQFLTYLIMHEMGHTLGLNHNMKASQMLSPAEINNTSITHQIGLIGSVMDYPAINVSLDRSKQGDYYTTKAGPYDLWAIEFGYTPFSAAGEEAGITKILSRSTDPKLAFGNDGDDMRAPGKAMDPRVNVNDLTSDAIGYAEERFKLVNNLMGKLVQKYSKPGQSYAELRTRYGVLLGQRNSMINAVSRYVGGVYIDRSFPEQNSPNKPYTPTPLATQKKAMEVLTKYVFAPNAFDADAQVFPYLQMQRRGFNQPNNGEDYKIVNNITAIQVGGTLAHILNPATLQRINNTRLYGNQYSVADVMNDLVKGIFDADINGNVNLYRQYLQTSFVKGASNFLNPQAPIDDVSKAATLYTLRKLRTKLAAAVSTNEETKAHRANLVFLIDKALKVD
;
A
#
# COMPACT_ATOMS: atom_id res chain seq x y z
N PRO A 1 -24.10 -8.00 2.37
CA PRO A 1 -23.46 -6.74 2.03
C PRO A 1 -22.08 -6.70 2.63
N PRO A 2 -21.11 -6.25 1.87
CA PRO A 2 -19.75 -6.19 2.32
C PRO A 2 -19.59 -5.04 3.33
N TYR A 3 -19.12 -5.30 4.37
CA TYR A 3 -18.41 -4.82 5.51
C TYR A 3 -17.82 -3.42 5.36
N GLY A 4 -18.34 -2.44 6.13
CA GLY A 4 -17.86 -1.09 6.13
C GLY A 4 -18.92 -0.10 6.60
N ALA A 5 -18.83 1.11 6.07
CA ALA A 5 -19.87 2.11 6.18
C ALA A 5 -20.30 2.55 4.78
N ILE A 6 -21.49 3.08 4.66
CA ILE A 6 -22.05 3.61 3.41
C ILE A 6 -22.84 4.87 3.76
N GLY A 7 -22.56 5.97 3.04
CA GLY A 7 -23.24 7.24 3.18
C GLY A 7 -23.99 7.65 1.91
N PRO A 8 -25.08 6.97 1.49
CA PRO A 8 -25.86 7.39 0.33
C PRO A 8 -26.67 8.65 0.63
N SER A 9 -26.84 9.50 -0.38
CA SER A 9 -27.73 10.64 -0.34
C SER A 9 -28.91 10.45 -1.31
N PHE A 10 -30.05 11.03 -0.95
CA PHE A 10 -31.25 11.10 -1.78
C PHE A 10 -31.38 12.52 -2.31
N VAL A 11 -31.31 12.68 -3.62
CA VAL A 11 -31.31 13.99 -4.26
C VAL A 11 -32.56 14.25 -5.06
N ASN A 12 -32.99 15.49 -5.13
CA ASN A 12 -34.01 15.92 -6.08
C ASN A 12 -33.42 15.83 -7.50
N PRO A 13 -33.99 14.98 -8.39
CA PRO A 13 -33.40 14.75 -9.71
C PRO A 13 -33.46 15.98 -10.64
N ARG A 14 -34.22 17.03 -10.29
CA ARG A 14 -34.34 18.25 -11.07
C ARG A 14 -33.34 19.33 -10.65
N THR A 15 -32.96 19.36 -9.37
CA THR A 15 -32.16 20.47 -8.80
C THR A 15 -30.84 19.99 -8.22
N GLY A 16 -30.65 18.69 -8.03
CA GLY A 16 -29.51 18.15 -7.30
C GLY A 16 -29.54 18.39 -5.78
N GLN A 17 -30.61 19.03 -5.26
CA GLN A 17 -30.74 19.29 -3.82
C GLN A 17 -30.75 17.97 -3.05
N ILE A 18 -29.93 17.84 -2.05
CA ILE A 18 -29.95 16.70 -1.13
C ILE A 18 -31.18 16.81 -0.24
N LEU A 19 -32.07 15.83 -0.33
CA LEU A 19 -33.33 15.75 0.43
C LEU A 19 -33.18 14.97 1.72
N GLY A 20 -32.21 14.07 1.78
CA GLY A 20 -31.90 13.24 2.92
C GLY A 20 -30.65 12.41 2.67
N ALA A 21 -30.09 11.85 3.73
CA ALA A 21 -28.96 10.94 3.67
C ALA A 21 -29.05 9.93 4.81
N ASP A 22 -28.63 8.69 4.55
CA ASP A 22 -28.52 7.66 5.58
C ASP A 22 -27.07 7.19 5.65
N ILE A 23 -26.49 7.22 6.87
CA ILE A 23 -25.18 6.64 7.12
C ILE A 23 -25.38 5.30 7.81
N THR A 24 -25.03 4.23 7.12
CA THR A 24 -25.05 2.88 7.67
C THR A 24 -23.63 2.46 8.02
N VAL A 25 -23.38 2.19 9.30
CA VAL A 25 -22.09 1.67 9.79
C VAL A 25 -22.29 0.23 10.22
N GLU A 26 -21.51 -0.68 9.67
CA GLU A 26 -21.50 -2.05 10.15
C GLU A 26 -20.76 -2.12 11.49
N TRP A 27 -21.52 -2.33 12.55
CA TRP A 27 -20.98 -2.37 13.92
C TRP A 27 -19.90 -3.44 14.12
N PHE A 28 -19.99 -4.56 13.38
CA PHE A 28 -18.99 -5.62 13.45
C PHE A 28 -17.60 -5.20 12.97
N SER A 29 -17.49 -4.17 12.11
CA SER A 29 -16.19 -3.61 11.73
C SER A 29 -15.45 -2.99 12.91
N GLY A 30 -16.14 -2.45 13.88
CA GLY A 30 -15.55 -1.85 15.10
C GLY A 30 -15.38 -2.82 16.26
N SER A 31 -16.13 -3.92 16.29
CA SER A 31 -16.11 -4.93 17.36
C SER A 31 -15.40 -6.24 16.97
N ALA A 32 -14.97 -6.34 15.69
CA ALA A 32 -14.42 -7.58 15.16
C ALA A 32 -13.22 -8.06 15.96
N THR A 33 -13.49 -9.03 16.81
CA THR A 33 -12.43 -9.95 17.18
C THR A 33 -12.02 -10.73 15.92
N PRO A 34 -10.74 -11.07 15.77
CA PRO A 34 -10.23 -11.85 14.64
C PRO A 34 -11.02 -13.11 14.31
N ILE A 35 -11.72 -13.67 15.30
CA ILE A 35 -12.57 -14.87 15.19
C ILE A 35 -13.72 -14.68 14.17
N PHE A 36 -14.30 -13.48 14.06
CA PHE A 36 -15.36 -13.21 13.09
C PHE A 36 -14.86 -13.22 11.65
N ASP A 37 -13.66 -12.70 11.40
CA ASP A 37 -13.04 -12.74 10.07
C ASP A 37 -12.83 -14.18 9.59
N GLU A 38 -12.41 -15.07 10.48
CA GLU A 38 -12.18 -16.47 10.16
C GLU A 38 -13.49 -17.24 9.91
N LEU A 39 -14.58 -16.85 10.56
CA LEU A 39 -15.89 -17.48 10.39
C LEU A 39 -16.62 -17.03 9.12
N TYR A 40 -16.44 -15.77 8.70
CA TYR A 40 -17.23 -15.17 7.62
C TYR A 40 -16.41 -14.81 6.38
N ASN A 41 -15.10 -14.62 6.49
CA ASN A 41 -14.21 -14.24 5.38
C ASN A 41 -13.19 -15.34 5.02
N GLY A 42 -13.48 -16.60 5.35
CA GLY A 42 -12.66 -17.72 4.88
C GLY A 42 -12.63 -17.73 3.33
N PRO A 43 -11.60 -18.34 2.71
CA PRO A 43 -11.39 -18.34 1.25
C PRO A 43 -12.55 -18.91 0.42
N SER A 44 -13.62 -19.41 1.05
CA SER A 44 -14.85 -19.87 0.40
C SER A 44 -15.76 -18.75 -0.09
N MET A 45 -15.60 -17.50 0.38
CA MET A 45 -16.47 -16.38 -0.04
C MET A 45 -16.08 -15.79 -1.41
N GLU A 46 -14.79 -15.81 -1.79
CA GLU A 46 -14.39 -15.40 -3.14
C GLU A 46 -14.98 -16.30 -4.23
N ASN A 47 -15.18 -17.59 -3.95
CA ASN A 47 -15.80 -18.54 -4.87
C ASN A 47 -17.33 -18.52 -4.83
N ALA A 48 -17.95 -18.03 -3.77
CA ALA A 48 -19.43 -17.97 -3.64
C ALA A 48 -20.05 -16.80 -4.40
N MET A 49 -19.26 -15.80 -4.83
CA MET A 49 -19.75 -14.66 -5.64
C MET A 49 -19.85 -14.95 -7.15
N HIS A 50 -19.44 -16.11 -7.62
CA HIS A 50 -19.68 -16.55 -9.00
C HIS A 50 -20.88 -17.47 -9.10
N LEU A 51 -22.09 -16.93 -8.86
CA LEU A 51 -23.31 -17.60 -9.30
C LEU A 51 -23.49 -17.36 -10.80
N PRO A 52 -23.52 -18.42 -11.63
CA PRO A 52 -23.76 -18.28 -13.05
C PRO A 52 -25.15 -17.66 -13.30
N GLY A 53 -25.19 -16.50 -13.95
CA GLY A 53 -26.43 -15.85 -14.39
C GLY A 53 -26.86 -14.59 -13.66
N MET A 54 -26.13 -14.12 -12.64
CA MET A 54 -26.31 -12.78 -12.08
C MET A 54 -25.19 -11.86 -12.57
N SER A 55 -25.47 -11.04 -13.58
CA SER A 55 -24.69 -9.84 -13.82
C SER A 55 -25.01 -8.86 -12.69
N ILE A 56 -24.17 -8.86 -11.68
CA ILE A 56 -24.12 -7.75 -10.73
C ILE A 56 -23.57 -6.60 -11.55
N GLN A 57 -24.43 -5.68 -11.99
CA GLN A 57 -23.96 -4.35 -12.36
C GLN A 57 -23.08 -3.89 -11.20
N HIS A 58 -21.84 -3.56 -11.52
CA HIS A 58 -20.91 -2.97 -10.59
C HIS A 58 -21.47 -1.61 -10.13
N TYR A 59 -22.36 -1.63 -9.15
CA TYR A 59 -22.36 -0.54 -8.20
C TYR A 59 -20.96 -0.58 -7.60
N ALA A 60 -20.27 0.53 -7.68
CA ALA A 60 -18.94 0.68 -7.10
C ALA A 60 -19.04 0.33 -5.60
N THR A 61 -18.92 -0.95 -5.29
CA THR A 61 -18.73 -1.40 -3.92
C THR A 61 -17.42 -0.81 -3.50
N CYS A 62 -17.45 0.04 -2.50
CA CYS A 62 -16.25 0.64 -1.94
C CYS A 62 -15.36 -0.49 -1.41
N THR A 63 -14.47 -1.00 -2.25
CA THR A 63 -13.49 -2.04 -1.89
C THR A 63 -12.53 -1.53 -0.82
N LEU A 64 -12.56 -0.23 -0.55
CA LEU A 64 -11.74 0.47 0.42
C LEU A 64 -12.22 0.31 1.88
N ALA A 65 -13.47 -0.11 2.10
CA ALA A 65 -13.94 -0.45 3.45
C ALA A 65 -13.07 -1.53 4.12
N GLY A 66 -12.55 -2.47 3.32
CA GLY A 66 -11.57 -3.45 3.78
C GLY A 66 -10.24 -2.83 4.25
N GLU A 67 -9.80 -1.74 3.62
CA GLU A 67 -8.58 -1.01 4.00
C GLU A 67 -8.74 -0.31 5.35
N LEU A 68 -9.87 0.35 5.59
CA LEU A 68 -10.16 0.97 6.90
C LEU A 68 -10.19 -0.06 8.01
N LYS A 69 -10.83 -1.21 7.80
CA LYS A 69 -10.82 -2.32 8.75
C LYS A 69 -9.40 -2.83 9.00
N ALA A 70 -8.60 -3.00 7.96
CA ALA A 70 -7.21 -3.44 8.09
C ALA A 70 -6.38 -2.45 8.93
N GLN A 71 -6.56 -1.14 8.76
CA GLN A 71 -5.89 -0.12 9.55
C GLN A 71 -6.36 -0.12 11.01
N PHE A 72 -7.67 -0.26 11.25
CA PHE A 72 -8.22 -0.40 12.61
C PHE A 72 -7.63 -1.64 13.33
N MET A 73 -7.61 -2.79 12.66
CA MET A 73 -7.03 -4.02 13.20
C MET A 73 -5.52 -3.89 13.44
N THR A 74 -4.81 -3.16 12.57
CA THR A 74 -3.39 -2.84 12.75
C THR A 74 -3.18 -2.01 14.02
N GLY A 75 -3.98 -0.97 14.24
CA GLY A 75 -3.93 -0.16 15.45
C GLY A 75 -4.19 -0.97 16.72
N GLN A 76 -5.28 -1.73 16.73
CA GLN A 76 -5.63 -2.58 17.86
C GLN A 76 -4.53 -3.61 18.16
N THR A 77 -4.02 -4.32 17.14
CA THR A 77 -2.95 -5.29 17.30
C THR A 77 -1.68 -4.65 17.86
N THR A 78 -1.33 -3.48 17.32
CA THR A 78 -0.15 -2.73 17.74
C THR A 78 -0.25 -2.29 19.18
N LEU A 79 -1.34 -1.62 19.56
CA LEU A 79 -1.53 -1.12 20.93
C LEU A 79 -1.58 -2.26 21.95
N GLN A 80 -2.29 -3.34 21.64
CA GLN A 80 -2.32 -4.52 22.49
C GLN A 80 -0.94 -5.18 22.64
N ALA A 81 -0.17 -5.31 21.56
CA ALA A 81 1.17 -5.89 21.60
C ALA A 81 2.21 -4.98 22.28
N MET A 82 1.91 -3.69 22.41
CA MET A 82 2.70 -2.69 23.14
C MET A 82 2.24 -2.52 24.59
N ASP A 83 1.30 -3.32 25.07
CA ASP A 83 0.71 -3.23 26.41
C ASP A 83 0.12 -1.84 26.72
N ALA A 84 -0.47 -1.18 25.71
CA ALA A 84 -1.12 0.09 25.88
C ALA A 84 -2.30 -0.02 26.86
N PRO A 85 -2.55 1.02 27.70
CA PRO A 85 -3.69 1.05 28.59
C PRO A 85 -5.02 0.91 27.82
N GLU A 86 -6.01 0.26 28.43
CA GLU A 86 -7.35 0.12 27.82
C GLU A 86 -8.00 1.45 27.44
N ALA A 87 -7.76 2.48 28.24
CA ALA A 87 -8.26 3.84 27.97
C ALA A 87 -7.71 4.39 26.63
N GLU A 88 -6.47 4.08 26.32
CA GLU A 88 -5.82 4.51 25.07
C GLU A 88 -6.38 3.75 23.86
N ILE A 89 -6.63 2.44 24.01
CA ILE A 89 -7.29 1.64 22.98
C ILE A 89 -8.70 2.16 22.71
N LYS A 90 -9.45 2.52 23.77
CA LYS A 90 -10.77 3.16 23.65
C LYS A 90 -10.72 4.51 22.95
N GLU A 91 -9.70 5.32 23.20
CA GLU A 91 -9.53 6.60 22.51
C GLU A 91 -9.23 6.39 21.02
N MET A 92 -8.37 5.44 20.66
CA MET A 92 -8.14 5.07 19.27
C MET A 92 -9.44 4.61 18.57
N HIS A 93 -10.27 3.78 19.24
CA HIS A 93 -11.58 3.37 18.72
C HIS A 93 -12.52 4.55 18.50
N LYS A 94 -12.55 5.49 19.45
CA LYS A 94 -13.38 6.70 19.34
C LYS A 94 -12.95 7.57 18.16
N GLN A 95 -11.64 7.78 18.00
CA GLN A 95 -11.10 8.56 16.87
C GLN A 95 -11.40 7.87 15.54
N PHE A 96 -11.25 6.55 15.46
CA PHE A 96 -11.61 5.77 14.26
C PHE A 96 -13.08 5.94 13.89
N LEU A 97 -14.00 5.76 14.85
CA LEU A 97 -15.44 5.94 14.59
C LEU A 97 -15.79 7.36 14.19
N THR A 98 -15.16 8.36 14.83
CA THR A 98 -15.35 9.77 14.47
C THR A 98 -14.90 10.01 13.03
N TYR A 99 -13.71 9.54 12.66
CA TYR A 99 -13.19 9.64 11.31
C TYR A 99 -14.10 8.93 10.30
N LEU A 100 -14.52 7.69 10.58
CA LEU A 100 -15.39 6.90 9.69
C LEU A 100 -16.72 7.63 9.41
N ILE A 101 -17.36 8.15 10.47
CA ILE A 101 -18.62 8.89 10.31
C ILE A 101 -18.43 10.18 9.51
N MET A 102 -17.33 10.90 9.72
CA MET A 102 -17.02 12.10 8.94
C MET A 102 -16.76 11.76 7.46
N HIS A 103 -16.10 10.62 7.18
CA HIS A 103 -15.87 10.14 5.82
C HIS A 103 -17.20 9.87 5.11
N GLU A 104 -18.09 9.09 5.73
CA GLU A 104 -19.41 8.81 5.15
C GLU A 104 -20.27 10.08 5.02
N MET A 105 -20.16 11.01 5.97
CA MET A 105 -20.80 12.33 5.86
C MET A 105 -20.28 13.09 4.63
N GLY A 106 -18.99 13.02 4.35
CA GLY A 106 -18.40 13.59 3.13
C GLY A 106 -19.07 13.06 1.87
N HIS A 107 -19.29 11.74 1.79
CA HIS A 107 -20.02 11.13 0.66
C HIS A 107 -21.46 11.64 0.56
N THR A 108 -22.17 11.79 1.69
CA THR A 108 -23.53 12.33 1.66
C THR A 108 -23.59 13.78 1.16
N LEU A 109 -22.50 14.53 1.32
CA LEU A 109 -22.34 15.90 0.82
C LEU A 109 -21.77 15.95 -0.62
N GLY A 110 -21.58 14.82 -1.28
CA GLY A 110 -21.13 14.74 -2.66
C GLY A 110 -19.60 14.76 -2.83
N LEU A 111 -18.81 14.61 -1.76
CA LEU A 111 -17.36 14.53 -1.87
C LEU A 111 -16.93 13.15 -2.39
N ASN A 112 -15.93 13.14 -3.28
CA ASN A 112 -15.22 11.96 -3.73
C ASN A 112 -14.03 11.65 -2.82
N HIS A 113 -13.54 10.41 -2.88
CA HIS A 113 -12.29 10.05 -2.21
C HIS A 113 -11.14 10.98 -2.61
N ASN A 114 -10.23 11.24 -1.66
CA ASN A 114 -9.04 12.05 -1.89
C ASN A 114 -7.81 11.39 -1.26
N MET A 115 -7.22 10.41 -1.97
CA MET A 115 -6.07 9.61 -1.53
C MET A 115 -4.73 10.38 -1.58
N LYS A 116 -4.75 11.70 -1.77
CA LYS A 116 -3.56 12.55 -1.73
C LYS A 116 -3.50 13.40 -0.46
N ALA A 117 -4.56 13.37 0.32
CA ALA A 117 -4.70 14.22 1.50
C ALA A 117 -3.82 13.75 2.67
N SER A 118 -3.37 12.50 2.70
CA SER A 118 -2.39 11.95 3.63
C SER A 118 -1.04 12.68 3.60
N GLN A 119 -0.72 13.36 2.48
CA GLN A 119 0.54 14.07 2.26
C GLN A 119 0.61 15.45 2.95
N MET A 120 -0.46 15.90 3.63
CA MET A 120 -0.56 17.27 4.15
C MET A 120 0.49 17.62 5.19
N LEU A 121 0.73 16.74 6.17
CA LEU A 121 1.63 16.99 7.29
C LEU A 121 2.97 16.26 7.11
N SER A 122 4.03 16.88 7.60
CA SER A 122 5.35 16.26 7.68
C SER A 122 5.44 15.24 8.83
N PRO A 123 6.43 14.34 8.83
CA PRO A 123 6.68 13.44 9.97
C PRO A 123 6.88 14.15 11.31
N ALA A 124 7.35 15.39 11.31
CA ALA A 124 7.53 16.18 12.52
C ALA A 124 6.21 16.75 13.05
N GLU A 125 5.25 17.01 12.15
CA GLU A 125 3.96 17.65 12.50
C GLU A 125 2.88 16.64 12.85
N ILE A 126 2.94 15.43 12.29
CA ILE A 126 1.87 14.43 12.39
C ILE A 126 1.47 14.06 13.83
N ASN A 127 2.39 14.15 14.77
CA ASN A 127 2.17 13.88 16.19
C ASN A 127 2.05 15.14 17.04
N ASN A 128 1.96 16.33 16.43
CA ASN A 128 1.76 17.58 17.13
C ASN A 128 0.26 17.90 17.25
N THR A 129 -0.33 17.58 18.39
CA THR A 129 -1.77 17.80 18.66
C THR A 129 -2.19 19.26 18.57
N SER A 130 -1.28 20.22 18.80
CA SER A 130 -1.59 21.64 18.58
C SER A 130 -1.85 21.97 17.11
N ILE A 131 -1.28 21.19 16.18
CA ILE A 131 -1.53 21.32 14.74
C ILE A 131 -2.76 20.49 14.35
N THR A 132 -2.76 19.19 14.72
CA THR A 132 -3.82 18.27 14.26
C THR A 132 -5.20 18.64 14.80
N HIS A 133 -5.29 19.21 16.00
CA HIS A 133 -6.54 19.71 16.55
C HIS A 133 -7.03 21.02 15.90
N GLN A 134 -6.17 21.72 15.15
CA GLN A 134 -6.58 22.94 14.42
C GLN A 134 -7.03 22.62 12.99
N ILE A 135 -6.21 21.85 12.25
CA ILE A 135 -6.39 21.65 10.80
C ILE A 135 -6.67 20.21 10.39
N GLY A 136 -6.79 19.27 11.33
CA GLY A 136 -6.89 17.84 11.04
C GLY A 136 -5.55 17.14 10.91
N LEU A 137 -5.56 15.82 10.97
CA LEU A 137 -4.40 14.97 10.79
C LEU A 137 -4.01 14.82 9.31
N ILE A 138 -5.00 14.92 8.43
CA ILE A 138 -4.91 14.77 6.97
C ILE A 138 -5.70 15.89 6.29
N GLY A 139 -5.41 16.16 5.04
CA GLY A 139 -6.03 17.25 4.26
C GLY A 139 -7.51 17.06 3.96
N SER A 140 -8.01 15.84 3.99
CA SER A 140 -9.42 15.49 3.76
C SER A 140 -9.82 14.23 4.51
N VAL A 141 -11.01 14.22 5.08
CA VAL A 141 -11.63 13.01 5.66
C VAL A 141 -11.94 11.95 4.60
N MET A 142 -11.87 12.31 3.33
CA MET A 142 -12.13 11.42 2.20
C MET A 142 -10.92 10.58 1.79
N ASP A 143 -9.80 10.65 2.52
CA ASP A 143 -8.63 9.78 2.33
C ASP A 143 -8.83 8.44 3.05
N TYR A 144 -7.98 7.47 2.74
CA TYR A 144 -7.81 6.19 3.43
C TYR A 144 -6.39 6.08 3.99
N PRO A 145 -6.06 6.90 5.00
CA PRO A 145 -4.71 6.96 5.54
C PRO A 145 -4.37 5.72 6.35
N ALA A 146 -3.07 5.46 6.51
CA ALA A 146 -2.61 4.55 7.55
C ALA A 146 -2.96 5.10 8.94
N ILE A 147 -3.21 4.20 9.89
CA ILE A 147 -3.33 4.61 11.28
C ILE A 147 -2.03 5.20 11.80
N ASN A 148 -2.09 6.35 12.45
CA ASN A 148 -0.94 6.99 13.06
C ASN A 148 -0.59 6.35 14.41
N VAL A 149 0.33 5.40 14.42
CA VAL A 149 0.89 4.85 15.66
C VAL A 149 2.38 5.14 15.71
N SER A 150 2.81 5.93 16.68
CA SER A 150 4.23 6.23 16.88
C SER A 150 4.98 5.02 17.47
N LEU A 151 6.16 4.74 16.92
CA LEU A 151 7.08 3.75 17.51
C LEU A 151 7.56 4.20 18.88
N ASP A 152 7.83 5.50 19.03
CA ASP A 152 8.10 6.16 20.30
C ASP A 152 6.78 6.63 20.93
N ARG A 153 6.28 5.88 21.90
CA ARG A 153 5.01 6.13 22.57
C ARG A 153 4.93 7.49 23.25
N SER A 154 6.05 8.07 23.65
CA SER A 154 6.10 9.40 24.26
C SER A 154 5.73 10.52 23.28
N LYS A 155 5.77 10.24 21.98
CA LYS A 155 5.45 11.17 20.90
C LYS A 155 4.10 10.90 20.25
N GLN A 156 3.30 9.97 20.79
CA GLN A 156 2.00 9.62 20.19
C GLN A 156 1.06 10.84 20.18
N GLY A 157 0.65 11.23 18.98
CA GLY A 157 -0.44 12.17 18.73
C GLY A 157 -1.77 11.45 18.46
N ASP A 158 -2.65 12.09 17.68
CA ASP A 158 -3.92 11.48 17.27
C ASP A 158 -3.69 10.24 16.41
N TYR A 159 -4.53 9.22 16.58
CA TYR A 159 -4.52 7.99 15.78
C TYR A 159 -5.20 8.17 14.43
N TYR A 160 -6.31 8.91 14.42
CA TYR A 160 -7.08 9.25 13.23
C TYR A 160 -7.45 10.73 13.28
N THR A 161 -7.80 11.31 12.13
CA THR A 161 -8.31 12.67 12.10
C THR A 161 -9.68 12.74 12.80
N THR A 162 -9.86 13.76 13.62
CA THR A 162 -11.12 14.04 14.31
C THR A 162 -11.74 15.37 13.86
N LYS A 163 -11.21 15.89 12.73
CA LYS A 163 -11.68 17.13 12.09
C LYS A 163 -11.67 17.01 10.58
N ALA A 164 -12.58 17.74 9.94
CA ALA A 164 -12.51 17.98 8.51
C ALA A 164 -11.22 18.72 8.16
N GLY A 165 -10.58 18.30 7.10
CA GLY A 165 -9.33 18.89 6.64
C GLY A 165 -9.54 20.16 5.80
N PRO A 166 -8.45 20.87 5.44
CA PRO A 166 -8.53 22.07 4.61
C PRO A 166 -9.20 21.84 3.25
N TYR A 167 -8.97 20.68 2.64
CA TYR A 167 -9.60 20.31 1.37
C TYR A 167 -11.12 20.18 1.52
N ASP A 168 -11.60 19.54 2.58
CA ASP A 168 -13.03 19.36 2.82
C ASP A 168 -13.73 20.71 2.97
N LEU A 169 -13.15 21.60 3.80
CA LEU A 169 -13.69 22.94 4.02
C LEU A 169 -13.76 23.75 2.72
N TRP A 170 -12.71 23.66 1.90
CA TRP A 170 -12.65 24.33 0.59
C TRP A 170 -13.66 23.76 -0.40
N ALA A 171 -13.80 22.41 -0.46
CA ALA A 171 -14.73 21.74 -1.36
C ALA A 171 -16.21 22.04 -0.96
N ILE A 172 -16.51 22.09 0.33
CA ILE A 172 -17.83 22.48 0.82
C ILE A 172 -18.10 23.96 0.57
N GLU A 173 -17.13 24.85 0.76
CA GLU A 173 -17.25 26.26 0.40
C GLU A 173 -17.56 26.43 -1.08
N PHE A 174 -16.89 25.69 -1.95
CA PHE A 174 -17.16 25.68 -3.40
C PHE A 174 -18.56 25.20 -3.74
N GLY A 175 -19.00 24.09 -3.16
CA GLY A 175 -20.26 23.45 -3.51
C GLY A 175 -21.50 24.07 -2.87
N TYR A 176 -21.34 24.78 -1.75
CA TYR A 176 -22.49 25.17 -0.90
C TYR A 176 -22.57 26.67 -0.58
N THR A 177 -21.61 27.50 -1.00
CA THR A 177 -21.73 28.96 -0.81
C THR A 177 -22.82 29.52 -1.69
N PRO A 178 -23.87 30.16 -1.13
CA PRO A 178 -24.90 30.78 -1.92
C PRO A 178 -24.40 32.10 -2.51
N PHE A 179 -24.60 32.29 -3.80
CA PHE A 179 -24.27 33.54 -4.50
C PHE A 179 -25.53 34.16 -5.10
N SER A 180 -25.54 35.49 -5.28
CA SER A 180 -26.48 36.12 -6.20
C SER A 180 -26.05 35.83 -7.65
N ALA A 181 -27.00 35.80 -8.58
CA ALA A 181 -26.69 35.55 -9.98
C ALA A 181 -25.61 36.50 -10.57
N ALA A 182 -25.54 37.72 -10.09
CA ALA A 182 -24.52 38.71 -10.53
C ALA A 182 -23.16 38.51 -9.83
N GLY A 183 -23.09 37.82 -8.71
CA GLY A 183 -21.86 37.59 -7.92
C GLY A 183 -21.27 36.21 -8.02
N GLU A 184 -21.97 35.28 -8.65
CA GLU A 184 -21.59 33.85 -8.68
C GLU A 184 -20.23 33.60 -9.32
N GLU A 185 -19.99 34.13 -10.51
CA GLU A 185 -18.73 33.95 -11.24
C GLU A 185 -17.52 34.48 -10.45
N ALA A 186 -17.65 35.68 -9.89
CA ALA A 186 -16.58 36.29 -9.10
C ALA A 186 -16.34 35.53 -7.78
N GLY A 187 -17.42 35.05 -7.14
CA GLY A 187 -17.35 34.26 -5.93
C GLY A 187 -16.66 32.90 -6.16
N ILE A 188 -17.08 32.15 -7.17
CA ILE A 188 -16.48 30.89 -7.57
C ILE A 188 -15.00 31.07 -7.94
N THR A 189 -14.67 32.08 -8.75
CA THR A 189 -13.28 32.41 -9.14
C THR A 189 -12.42 32.66 -7.89
N LYS A 190 -12.93 33.38 -6.90
CA LYS A 190 -12.22 33.63 -5.64
C LYS A 190 -11.96 32.34 -4.86
N ILE A 191 -12.92 31.41 -4.80
CA ILE A 191 -12.74 30.12 -4.13
C ILE A 191 -11.71 29.30 -4.87
N LEU A 192 -11.83 29.18 -6.21
CA LEU A 192 -10.96 28.38 -7.05
C LEU A 192 -9.52 28.93 -7.14
N SER A 193 -9.31 30.22 -6.90
CA SER A 193 -7.95 30.81 -6.90
C SER A 193 -7.02 30.20 -5.84
N ARG A 194 -7.57 29.49 -4.86
CA ARG A 194 -6.79 28.75 -3.85
C ARG A 194 -6.44 27.31 -4.21
N SER A 195 -6.93 26.80 -5.35
CA SER A 195 -6.82 25.39 -5.75
C SER A 195 -5.38 24.87 -5.87
N THR A 196 -4.40 25.75 -6.01
CA THR A 196 -2.97 25.40 -6.08
C THR A 196 -2.28 25.34 -4.71
N ASP A 197 -3.01 25.60 -3.60
CA ASP A 197 -2.46 25.39 -2.25
C ASP A 197 -2.16 23.89 -2.03
N PRO A 198 -0.94 23.52 -1.64
CA PRO A 198 -0.58 22.12 -1.38
C PRO A 198 -1.49 21.41 -0.37
N LYS A 199 -2.11 22.13 0.57
CA LYS A 199 -3.06 21.57 1.54
C LYS A 199 -4.40 21.17 0.92
N LEU A 200 -4.69 21.65 -0.30
CA LEU A 200 -5.87 21.32 -1.09
C LEU A 200 -5.58 20.27 -2.17
N ALA A 201 -4.43 19.58 -2.08
CA ALA A 201 -4.05 18.57 -3.05
C ALA A 201 -5.13 17.48 -3.18
N PHE A 202 -5.38 17.02 -4.42
CA PHE A 202 -6.43 16.06 -4.74
C PHE A 202 -5.92 14.94 -5.66
N GLY A 203 -6.34 13.73 -5.35
CA GLY A 203 -6.15 12.55 -6.19
C GLY A 203 -7.13 11.46 -5.74
N ASN A 204 -7.90 10.91 -6.67
CA ASN A 204 -8.99 9.98 -6.36
C ASN A 204 -8.80 8.58 -6.96
N ASP A 205 -9.83 7.74 -6.86
CA ASP A 205 -9.85 6.36 -7.39
C ASP A 205 -9.51 6.27 -8.88
N GLY A 206 -9.74 7.34 -9.66
CA GLY A 206 -9.37 7.42 -11.07
C GLY A 206 -7.86 7.43 -11.30
N ASP A 207 -7.06 7.74 -10.29
CA ASP A 207 -5.60 7.69 -10.34
C ASP A 207 -5.06 6.25 -10.17
N ASP A 208 -5.92 5.29 -9.84
CA ASP A 208 -5.68 3.83 -9.72
C ASP A 208 -4.30 3.46 -9.18
N MET A 209 -4.05 3.83 -7.94
CA MET A 209 -2.77 3.61 -7.26
C MET A 209 -2.50 2.15 -6.87
N ARG A 210 -3.47 1.25 -6.98
CA ARG A 210 -3.34 -0.14 -6.51
C ARG A 210 -2.83 -1.11 -7.56
N ALA A 211 -3.16 -0.91 -8.82
CA ALA A 211 -2.77 -1.82 -9.88
C ALA A 211 -1.29 -1.63 -10.27
N PRO A 212 -0.49 -2.72 -10.34
CA PRO A 212 0.90 -2.65 -10.79
C PRO A 212 1.02 -1.98 -12.17
N GLY A 213 1.96 -1.06 -12.30
CA GLY A 213 2.23 -0.33 -13.55
C GLY A 213 1.29 0.82 -13.88
N LYS A 214 0.08 0.87 -13.33
CA LYS A 214 -0.90 1.93 -13.64
C LYS A 214 -0.68 3.21 -12.83
N ALA A 215 -0.48 3.10 -11.53
CA ALA A 215 -0.26 4.25 -10.67
C ALA A 215 0.91 5.10 -11.17
N MET A 216 0.68 6.38 -11.41
CA MET A 216 1.71 7.33 -11.87
C MET A 216 2.21 8.21 -10.72
N ASP A 217 1.30 8.89 -10.00
CA ASP A 217 1.68 9.76 -8.89
C ASP A 217 1.80 8.96 -7.58
N PRO A 218 3.02 8.72 -7.07
CA PRO A 218 3.23 7.94 -5.87
C PRO A 218 2.68 8.58 -4.59
N ARG A 219 2.24 9.83 -4.67
CA ARG A 219 1.62 10.56 -3.56
C ARG A 219 0.11 10.30 -3.47
N VAL A 220 -0.48 9.62 -4.43
CA VAL A 220 -1.89 9.19 -4.40
C VAL A 220 -1.91 7.73 -4.01
N ASN A 221 -2.10 7.45 -2.73
CA ASN A 221 -2.05 6.11 -2.17
C ASN A 221 -3.09 5.91 -1.08
N VAL A 222 -3.41 4.65 -0.81
CA VAL A 222 -4.10 4.22 0.40
C VAL A 222 -3.09 3.68 1.41
N ASN A 223 -3.37 3.81 2.69
CA ASN A 223 -2.54 3.28 3.77
C ASN A 223 -1.15 3.89 3.88
N ASP A 224 -0.89 5.05 3.27
CA ASP A 224 0.29 5.87 3.54
C ASP A 224 -0.06 7.03 4.49
N LEU A 225 0.95 7.74 4.93
CA LEU A 225 0.80 8.91 5.78
C LEU A 225 2.06 9.78 5.71
N THR A 226 1.88 11.08 5.91
CA THR A 226 2.90 12.14 5.87
C THR A 226 3.45 12.47 4.48
N SER A 227 3.98 13.68 4.34
CA SER A 227 4.65 14.14 3.11
C SER A 227 5.95 13.38 2.79
N ASP A 228 6.46 12.57 3.73
CA ASP A 228 7.54 11.59 3.51
C ASP A 228 7.01 10.17 3.72
N ALA A 229 6.23 9.68 2.77
CA ALA A 229 5.66 8.33 2.83
C ALA A 229 6.73 7.23 2.86
N ILE A 230 7.92 7.46 2.30
CA ILE A 230 9.03 6.49 2.35
C ILE A 230 9.61 6.42 3.78
N GLY A 231 9.85 7.55 4.42
CA GLY A 231 10.29 7.61 5.81
C GLY A 231 9.25 7.03 6.76
N TYR A 232 7.98 7.34 6.54
CA TYR A 232 6.87 6.73 7.28
C TYR A 232 6.85 5.21 7.12
N ALA A 233 7.00 4.69 5.91
CA ALA A 233 7.05 3.25 5.68
C ALA A 233 8.25 2.59 6.39
N GLU A 234 9.41 3.25 6.42
CA GLU A 234 10.59 2.74 7.15
C GLU A 234 10.31 2.60 8.65
N GLU A 235 9.62 3.56 9.26
CA GLU A 235 9.18 3.46 10.66
C GLU A 235 8.18 2.31 10.87
N ARG A 236 7.24 2.11 9.93
CA ARG A 236 6.28 0.99 9.98
C ARG A 236 6.98 -0.36 9.88
N PHE A 237 7.99 -0.52 9.04
CA PHE A 237 8.78 -1.76 8.98
C PHE A 237 9.46 -2.06 10.32
N LYS A 238 10.07 -1.05 10.96
CA LYS A 238 10.67 -1.19 12.29
C LYS A 238 9.62 -1.59 13.33
N LEU A 239 8.45 -0.93 13.32
CA LEU A 239 7.34 -1.23 14.22
C LEU A 239 6.87 -2.67 14.04
N VAL A 240 6.56 -3.10 12.81
CA VAL A 240 6.09 -4.45 12.50
C VAL A 240 7.12 -5.49 12.95
N ASN A 241 8.41 -5.31 12.66
CA ASN A 241 9.46 -6.24 13.09
C ASN A 241 9.55 -6.35 14.62
N ASN A 242 9.40 -5.23 15.34
CA ASN A 242 9.36 -5.24 16.81
C ASN A 242 8.14 -6.02 17.34
N LEU A 243 6.97 -5.84 16.73
CA LEU A 243 5.74 -6.48 17.15
C LEU A 243 5.72 -7.98 16.81
N MET A 244 6.28 -8.40 15.67
CA MET A 244 6.42 -9.81 15.32
C MET A 244 7.12 -10.59 16.43
N GLY A 245 8.16 -10.00 17.03
CA GLY A 245 8.88 -10.58 18.18
C GLY A 245 8.03 -10.78 19.45
N LYS A 246 6.90 -10.13 19.56
CA LYS A 246 6.02 -10.17 20.75
C LYS A 246 4.76 -11.02 20.57
N LEU A 247 4.41 -11.40 19.34
CA LEU A 247 3.13 -12.04 19.03
C LEU A 247 2.94 -13.36 19.78
N VAL A 248 3.95 -14.24 19.79
CA VAL A 248 3.84 -15.54 20.44
C VAL A 248 3.58 -15.38 21.95
N GLN A 249 4.37 -14.54 22.62
CA GLN A 249 4.20 -14.28 24.04
C GLN A 249 2.81 -13.70 24.36
N LYS A 250 2.32 -12.80 23.52
CA LYS A 250 1.08 -12.05 23.76
C LYS A 250 -0.19 -12.86 23.50
N TYR A 251 -0.17 -13.70 22.46
CA TYR A 251 -1.36 -14.37 21.95
C TYR A 251 -1.34 -15.90 22.10
N SER A 252 -0.34 -16.47 22.80
CA SER A 252 -0.34 -17.88 23.21
C SER A 252 -0.82 -18.00 24.65
N LYS A 253 -2.13 -18.13 24.84
CA LYS A 253 -2.73 -18.19 26.18
C LYS A 253 -3.31 -19.57 26.47
N PRO A 254 -3.22 -20.09 27.71
CA PRO A 254 -3.86 -21.34 28.09
C PRO A 254 -5.35 -21.34 27.76
N GLY A 255 -5.84 -22.45 27.22
CA GLY A 255 -7.25 -22.61 26.84
C GLY A 255 -7.68 -21.93 25.56
N GLN A 256 -6.78 -21.22 24.87
CA GLN A 256 -7.06 -20.59 23.57
C GLN A 256 -6.29 -21.30 22.45
N SER A 257 -6.88 -21.26 21.26
CA SER A 257 -6.21 -21.74 20.05
C SER A 257 -5.25 -20.68 19.50
N TYR A 258 -4.33 -21.07 18.60
CA TYR A 258 -3.45 -20.14 17.92
C TYR A 258 -4.13 -19.35 16.78
N ALA A 259 -5.44 -19.46 16.59
CA ALA A 259 -6.17 -18.74 15.54
C ALA A 259 -6.01 -17.22 15.65
N GLU A 260 -6.12 -16.67 16.88
CA GLU A 260 -5.92 -15.24 17.10
C GLU A 260 -4.49 -14.81 16.75
N LEU A 261 -3.47 -15.57 17.20
CA LEU A 261 -2.07 -15.30 16.88
C LEU A 261 -1.86 -15.27 15.36
N ARG A 262 -2.41 -16.25 14.63
CA ARG A 262 -2.32 -16.30 13.18
C ARG A 262 -2.97 -15.08 12.51
N THR A 263 -4.15 -14.69 12.98
CA THR A 263 -4.83 -13.50 12.44
C THR A 263 -4.03 -12.23 12.71
N ARG A 264 -3.48 -12.06 13.91
CA ARG A 264 -2.62 -10.90 14.24
C ARG A 264 -1.34 -10.86 13.41
N TYR A 265 -0.74 -12.02 13.16
CA TYR A 265 0.36 -12.14 12.21
C TYR A 265 -0.04 -11.67 10.81
N GLY A 266 -1.21 -12.11 10.31
CA GLY A 266 -1.73 -11.69 9.01
C GLY A 266 -1.96 -10.18 8.92
N VAL A 267 -2.49 -9.55 9.98
CA VAL A 267 -2.68 -8.09 10.07
C VAL A 267 -1.34 -7.36 9.94
N LEU A 268 -0.32 -7.76 10.69
CA LEU A 268 1.01 -7.13 10.61
C LEU A 268 1.70 -7.38 9.27
N LEU A 269 1.50 -8.56 8.69
CA LEU A 269 2.00 -8.88 7.35
C LEU A 269 1.31 -8.02 6.27
N GLY A 270 0.01 -7.78 6.42
CA GLY A 270 -0.76 -6.85 5.59
C GLY A 270 -0.25 -5.42 5.68
N GLN A 271 0.03 -4.92 6.88
CA GLN A 271 0.63 -3.60 7.08
C GLN A 271 2.01 -3.49 6.40
N ARG A 272 2.85 -4.51 6.51
CA ARG A 272 4.13 -4.57 5.79
C ARG A 272 3.91 -4.49 4.28
N ASN A 273 2.96 -5.26 3.74
CA ASN A 273 2.63 -5.25 2.31
C ASN A 273 2.15 -3.88 1.82
N SER A 274 1.30 -3.19 2.58
CA SER A 274 0.83 -1.83 2.26
C SER A 274 2.01 -0.86 2.13
N MET A 275 2.95 -0.90 3.07
CA MET A 275 4.15 -0.05 3.03
C MET A 275 5.06 -0.38 1.85
N ILE A 276 5.22 -1.65 1.51
CA ILE A 276 5.99 -2.09 0.33
C ILE A 276 5.36 -1.52 -0.95
N ASN A 277 4.04 -1.61 -1.07
CA ASN A 277 3.31 -1.06 -2.21
C ASN A 277 3.49 0.46 -2.32
N ALA A 278 3.34 1.21 -1.23
CA ALA A 278 3.52 2.66 -1.22
C ALA A 278 4.94 3.05 -1.66
N VAL A 279 5.97 2.40 -1.10
CA VAL A 279 7.38 2.69 -1.42
C VAL A 279 7.73 2.34 -2.87
N SER A 280 7.29 1.19 -3.37
CA SER A 280 7.66 0.73 -4.72
C SER A 280 7.21 1.68 -5.82
N ARG A 281 6.12 2.43 -5.62
CA ARG A 281 5.55 3.36 -6.60
C ARG A 281 6.39 4.60 -6.85
N TYR A 282 7.31 4.93 -5.95
CA TYR A 282 8.25 6.01 -6.18
C TYR A 282 9.26 5.69 -7.28
N VAL A 283 9.55 4.40 -7.55
CA VAL A 283 10.41 3.98 -8.67
C VAL A 283 9.64 4.11 -9.99
N GLY A 284 10.08 5.02 -10.85
CA GLY A 284 9.39 5.35 -12.10
C GLY A 284 8.12 6.18 -11.90
N GLY A 285 7.92 6.75 -10.71
CA GLY A 285 6.80 7.62 -10.39
C GLY A 285 6.87 8.98 -11.08
N VAL A 286 5.71 9.61 -11.25
CA VAL A 286 5.56 10.96 -11.81
C VAL A 286 4.59 11.75 -10.96
N TYR A 287 5.02 12.88 -10.43
CA TYR A 287 4.16 13.82 -9.74
C TYR A 287 3.26 14.52 -10.77
N ILE A 288 1.96 14.49 -10.53
CA ILE A 288 0.95 15.07 -11.42
C ILE A 288 0.37 16.33 -10.79
N ASP A 289 0.37 17.40 -11.57
CA ASP A 289 -0.33 18.65 -11.27
C ASP A 289 -1.38 18.88 -12.35
N ARG A 290 -2.64 19.04 -11.96
CA ARG A 290 -3.78 19.23 -12.88
C ARG A 290 -4.25 20.68 -12.95
N SER A 291 -3.44 21.62 -12.46
CA SER A 291 -3.75 23.04 -12.52
C SER A 291 -3.79 23.54 -13.97
N PHE A 292 -4.72 24.45 -14.26
CA PHE A 292 -4.78 25.15 -15.52
C PHE A 292 -3.72 26.27 -15.58
N PRO A 293 -3.27 26.68 -16.77
CA PRO A 293 -2.24 27.73 -16.92
C PRO A 293 -2.56 29.02 -16.16
N GLU A 294 -3.82 29.46 -16.15
CA GLU A 294 -4.28 30.66 -15.46
C GLU A 294 -4.24 30.60 -13.94
N GLN A 295 -4.15 29.38 -13.36
CA GLN A 295 -4.05 29.18 -11.92
C GLN A 295 -2.63 29.40 -11.38
N ASN A 296 -1.64 29.62 -12.26
CA ASN A 296 -0.26 29.94 -11.92
C ASN A 296 0.37 28.96 -10.92
N SER A 297 0.12 27.65 -11.09
CA SER A 297 0.80 26.64 -10.29
C SER A 297 2.32 26.75 -10.46
N PRO A 298 3.11 26.61 -9.37
CA PRO A 298 4.56 26.56 -9.47
C PRO A 298 5.06 25.24 -10.09
N ASN A 299 4.18 24.25 -10.23
CA ASN A 299 4.51 22.91 -10.70
C ASN A 299 4.20 22.75 -12.19
N LYS A 300 4.97 21.91 -12.86
CA LYS A 300 4.63 21.43 -14.21
C LYS A 300 3.58 20.32 -14.12
N PRO A 301 2.74 20.13 -15.16
CA PRO A 301 1.74 19.06 -15.19
C PRO A 301 2.31 17.67 -14.89
N TYR A 302 3.53 17.39 -15.37
CA TYR A 302 4.24 16.15 -15.10
C TYR A 302 5.68 16.44 -14.63
N THR A 303 6.01 15.97 -13.44
CA THR A 303 7.36 16.07 -12.87
C THR A 303 7.81 14.68 -12.45
N PRO A 304 8.87 14.11 -13.04
CA PRO A 304 9.39 12.81 -12.60
C PRO A 304 9.78 12.84 -11.12
N THR A 305 9.52 11.75 -10.42
CA THR A 305 10.03 11.60 -9.06
C THR A 305 11.55 11.84 -9.02
N PRO A 306 12.07 12.70 -8.14
CA PRO A 306 13.49 12.99 -8.06
C PRO A 306 14.35 11.75 -7.90
N LEU A 307 15.53 11.71 -8.52
CA LEU A 307 16.46 10.58 -8.44
C LEU A 307 16.75 10.15 -7.00
N ALA A 308 16.99 11.11 -6.12
CA ALA A 308 17.28 10.83 -4.70
C ALA A 308 16.11 10.08 -4.02
N THR A 309 14.86 10.47 -4.32
CA THR A 309 13.67 9.82 -3.79
C THR A 309 13.49 8.41 -4.34
N GLN A 310 13.71 8.20 -5.65
CA GLN A 310 13.65 6.87 -6.27
C GLN A 310 14.73 5.94 -5.70
N LYS A 311 15.95 6.44 -5.50
CA LYS A 311 17.06 5.69 -4.87
C LYS A 311 16.74 5.36 -3.41
N LYS A 312 16.21 6.30 -2.65
CA LYS A 312 15.77 6.05 -1.27
C LYS A 312 14.69 4.96 -1.20
N ALA A 313 13.73 4.97 -2.11
CA ALA A 313 12.73 3.91 -2.21
C ALA A 313 13.39 2.54 -2.46
N MET A 314 14.32 2.45 -3.41
CA MET A 314 15.05 1.22 -3.71
C MET A 314 15.91 0.74 -2.52
N GLU A 315 16.53 1.65 -1.78
CA GLU A 315 17.30 1.33 -0.56
C GLU A 315 16.40 0.75 0.53
N VAL A 316 15.22 1.35 0.76
CA VAL A 316 14.25 0.86 1.76
C VAL A 316 13.72 -0.52 1.36
N LEU A 317 13.39 -0.74 0.09
CA LEU A 317 12.98 -2.06 -0.40
C LEU A 317 14.11 -3.09 -0.27
N THR A 318 15.34 -2.71 -0.58
CA THR A 318 16.52 -3.58 -0.42
C THR A 318 16.68 -4.02 1.03
N LYS A 319 16.54 -3.08 1.98
CA LYS A 319 16.75 -3.33 3.41
C LYS A 319 15.63 -4.15 4.05
N TYR A 320 14.37 -3.82 3.76
CA TYR A 320 13.24 -4.37 4.50
C TYR A 320 12.46 -5.46 3.74
N VAL A 321 12.78 -5.68 2.46
CA VAL A 321 12.07 -6.66 1.62
C VAL A 321 13.02 -7.66 0.99
N PHE A 322 14.16 -7.19 0.44
CA PHE A 322 15.07 -8.05 -0.29
C PHE A 322 16.21 -8.62 0.56
N ALA A 323 16.61 -7.97 1.64
CA ALA A 323 17.70 -8.42 2.48
C ALA A 323 17.51 -9.87 3.01
N PRO A 324 18.59 -10.63 3.18
CA PRO A 324 18.49 -12.02 3.71
C PRO A 324 17.79 -12.12 5.05
N ASN A 325 17.87 -11.08 5.88
CA ASN A 325 17.28 -11.00 7.22
C ASN A 325 15.96 -10.21 7.30
N ALA A 326 15.35 -9.87 6.17
CA ALA A 326 14.14 -9.03 6.14
C ALA A 326 12.94 -9.63 6.89
N PHE A 327 12.88 -10.96 7.03
CA PHE A 327 11.81 -11.70 7.69
C PHE A 327 12.28 -12.51 8.91
N ASP A 328 13.46 -12.22 9.45
CA ASP A 328 13.99 -12.95 10.63
C ASP A 328 13.09 -12.80 11.86
N ALA A 329 12.47 -11.64 12.04
CA ALA A 329 11.51 -11.40 13.12
C ALA A 329 10.27 -12.28 13.04
N ASP A 330 9.92 -12.79 11.84
CA ASP A 330 8.77 -13.65 11.61
C ASP A 330 9.03 -15.12 11.99
N ALA A 331 10.29 -15.55 11.98
CA ALA A 331 10.68 -16.97 12.10
C ALA A 331 10.13 -17.64 13.37
N GLN A 332 10.10 -16.92 14.49
CA GLN A 332 9.57 -17.44 15.75
C GLN A 332 8.04 -17.67 15.73
N VAL A 333 7.31 -17.03 14.83
CA VAL A 333 5.86 -17.14 14.72
C VAL A 333 5.45 -18.34 13.85
N PHE A 334 6.28 -18.75 12.88
CA PHE A 334 5.94 -19.76 11.89
C PHE A 334 5.44 -21.09 12.45
N PRO A 335 6.01 -21.66 13.55
CA PRO A 335 5.50 -22.90 14.12
C PRO A 335 4.07 -22.84 14.68
N TYR A 336 3.56 -21.61 14.89
CA TYR A 336 2.25 -21.36 15.49
C TYR A 336 1.18 -20.96 14.47
N LEU A 337 1.49 -20.91 13.19
CA LEU A 337 0.58 -20.48 12.13
C LEU A 337 -0.35 -21.59 11.61
N GLN A 338 -0.44 -22.68 12.34
CA GLN A 338 -1.27 -23.83 11.99
C GLN A 338 -2.74 -23.43 11.79
N MET A 339 -3.34 -23.96 10.71
CA MET A 339 -4.77 -23.89 10.47
C MET A 339 -5.52 -24.80 11.43
N GLN A 340 -6.56 -24.28 12.07
CA GLN A 340 -7.42 -25.12 12.90
C GLN A 340 -8.52 -25.77 12.07
N ARG A 341 -8.73 -27.06 12.26
CA ARG A 341 -9.91 -27.76 11.77
C ARG A 341 -11.14 -27.31 12.54
N ARG A 342 -12.18 -26.87 11.84
CA ARG A 342 -13.49 -26.55 12.41
C ARG A 342 -14.59 -27.19 11.56
N GLY A 343 -15.43 -28.02 12.20
CA GLY A 343 -16.64 -28.56 11.59
C GLY A 343 -16.45 -29.57 10.46
N PHE A 344 -17.58 -30.09 9.98
CA PHE A 344 -17.60 -31.14 8.96
C PHE A 344 -17.46 -30.62 7.52
N ASN A 345 -17.66 -29.32 7.30
CA ASN A 345 -17.75 -28.70 5.97
C ASN A 345 -16.60 -27.77 5.66
N GLN A 346 -15.45 -27.96 6.29
CA GLN A 346 -14.28 -27.15 5.90
C GLN A 346 -13.82 -27.51 4.50
N PRO A 347 -13.68 -26.54 3.60
CA PRO A 347 -13.08 -26.79 2.30
C PRO A 347 -11.68 -27.37 2.48
N ASN A 348 -11.26 -28.22 1.55
CA ASN A 348 -9.97 -28.95 1.56
C ASN A 348 -8.75 -28.03 1.41
N ASN A 349 -8.66 -26.97 2.17
CA ASN A 349 -7.55 -26.01 2.13
C ASN A 349 -6.32 -26.49 2.88
N GLY A 350 -6.19 -27.76 3.22
CA GLY A 350 -5.04 -28.31 3.90
C GLY A 350 -4.69 -27.56 5.21
N GLU A 351 -4.10 -28.25 6.15
CA GLU A 351 -3.61 -27.65 7.41
C GLU A 351 -2.27 -26.90 7.21
N ASP A 352 -1.70 -27.02 6.02
CA ASP A 352 -0.39 -26.48 5.69
C ASP A 352 -0.45 -24.95 5.44
N TYR A 353 0.25 -24.20 6.27
CA TYR A 353 0.42 -22.77 6.07
C TYR A 353 1.63 -22.53 5.17
N LYS A 354 1.40 -22.10 3.95
CA LYS A 354 2.40 -21.91 2.89
C LYS A 354 3.26 -20.65 3.14
N ILE A 355 4.10 -20.68 4.16
CA ILE A 355 4.92 -19.56 4.64
C ILE A 355 5.70 -18.91 3.49
N VAL A 356 6.47 -19.71 2.77
CA VAL A 356 7.36 -19.18 1.71
C VAL A 356 6.57 -18.55 0.58
N ASN A 357 5.42 -19.14 0.21
CA ASN A 357 4.56 -18.59 -0.84
C ASN A 357 4.01 -17.22 -0.43
N ASN A 358 3.57 -17.08 0.82
CA ASN A 358 3.01 -15.82 1.32
C ASN A 358 4.08 -14.71 1.39
N ILE A 359 5.29 -15.03 1.86
CA ILE A 359 6.40 -14.08 1.87
C ILE A 359 6.80 -13.71 0.44
N THR A 360 6.93 -14.70 -0.46
CA THR A 360 7.27 -14.45 -1.87
C THR A 360 6.20 -13.59 -2.55
N ALA A 361 4.91 -13.84 -2.27
CA ALA A 361 3.84 -13.03 -2.82
C ALA A 361 3.98 -11.53 -2.45
N ILE A 362 4.36 -11.24 -1.21
CA ILE A 362 4.64 -9.88 -0.75
C ILE A 362 5.90 -9.30 -1.41
N GLN A 363 7.00 -10.07 -1.43
CA GLN A 363 8.26 -9.63 -2.04
C GLN A 363 8.11 -9.34 -3.53
N VAL A 364 7.35 -10.17 -4.25
CA VAL A 364 7.18 -10.05 -5.71
C VAL A 364 5.99 -9.15 -6.05
N GLY A 365 4.83 -9.36 -5.42
CA GLY A 365 3.59 -8.64 -5.72
C GLY A 365 3.69 -7.15 -5.40
N GLY A 366 4.24 -6.81 -4.24
CA GLY A 366 4.41 -5.42 -3.81
C GLY A 366 5.58 -4.68 -4.47
N THR A 367 6.52 -5.37 -5.11
CA THR A 367 7.72 -4.75 -5.67
C THR A 367 7.91 -5.05 -7.15
N LEU A 368 8.35 -6.28 -7.48
CA LEU A 368 8.74 -6.66 -8.85
C LEU A 368 7.57 -6.56 -9.83
N ALA A 369 6.35 -6.87 -9.39
CA ALA A 369 5.17 -6.73 -10.23
C ALA A 369 4.94 -5.28 -10.69
N HIS A 370 5.32 -4.28 -9.87
CA HIS A 370 5.24 -2.87 -10.23
C HIS A 370 6.51 -2.39 -10.95
N ILE A 371 7.69 -2.63 -10.37
CA ILE A 371 8.96 -2.09 -10.89
C ILE A 371 9.31 -2.71 -12.25
N LEU A 372 9.09 -4.03 -12.42
CA LEU A 372 9.29 -4.73 -13.70
C LEU A 372 8.04 -4.72 -14.60
N ASN A 373 7.01 -3.93 -14.28
CA ASN A 373 5.87 -3.81 -15.17
C ASN A 373 6.28 -3.08 -16.47
N PRO A 374 5.93 -3.59 -17.67
CA PRO A 374 6.26 -2.91 -18.92
C PRO A 374 5.85 -1.44 -18.97
N ALA A 375 4.67 -1.08 -18.42
CA ALA A 375 4.21 0.30 -18.38
C ALA A 375 5.09 1.18 -17.47
N THR A 376 5.61 0.64 -16.34
CA THR A 376 6.55 1.35 -15.48
C THR A 376 7.89 1.57 -16.17
N LEU A 377 8.44 0.54 -16.83
CA LEU A 377 9.72 0.62 -17.53
C LEU A 377 9.63 1.62 -18.71
N GLN A 378 8.55 1.58 -19.49
CA GLN A 378 8.29 2.54 -20.56
C GLN A 378 8.15 3.97 -20.01
N ARG A 379 7.48 4.15 -18.88
CA ARG A 379 7.36 5.45 -18.20
C ARG A 379 8.72 5.98 -17.76
N ILE A 380 9.58 5.14 -17.21
CA ILE A 380 10.97 5.50 -16.88
C ILE A 380 11.69 6.04 -18.12
N ASN A 381 11.60 5.35 -19.27
CA ASN A 381 12.22 5.80 -20.52
C ASN A 381 11.64 7.13 -21.01
N ASN A 382 10.31 7.27 -21.06
CA ASN A 382 9.64 8.47 -21.53
C ASN A 382 9.98 9.69 -20.67
N THR A 383 10.02 9.51 -19.34
CA THR A 383 10.30 10.61 -18.40
C THR A 383 11.74 11.10 -18.47
N ARG A 384 12.68 10.32 -18.98
CA ARG A 384 14.05 10.78 -19.25
C ARG A 384 14.12 11.95 -20.22
N LEU A 385 13.15 12.05 -21.12
CA LEU A 385 13.07 13.16 -22.08
C LEU A 385 12.74 14.50 -21.41
N TYR A 386 12.26 14.48 -20.16
CA TYR A 386 11.91 15.69 -19.42
C TYR A 386 12.33 15.66 -17.93
N GLY A 387 13.45 15.02 -17.63
CA GLY A 387 14.18 15.23 -16.37
C GLY A 387 14.40 14.04 -15.48
N ASN A 388 13.85 12.84 -15.75
CA ASN A 388 14.19 11.65 -15.00
C ASN A 388 15.65 11.23 -15.26
N GLN A 389 16.43 11.10 -14.18
CA GLN A 389 17.84 10.69 -14.25
C GLN A 389 18.05 9.20 -13.93
N TYR A 390 17.01 8.48 -13.56
CA TYR A 390 17.06 7.06 -13.21
C TYR A 390 16.69 6.22 -14.44
N SER A 391 17.68 5.66 -15.11
CA SER A 391 17.45 4.84 -16.30
C SER A 391 16.95 3.43 -15.95
N VAL A 392 16.32 2.75 -16.90
CA VAL A 392 15.94 1.32 -16.73
C VAL A 392 17.17 0.47 -16.41
N ALA A 393 18.32 0.75 -17.02
CA ALA A 393 19.56 0.04 -16.71
C ALA A 393 20.02 0.23 -15.26
N ASP A 394 19.88 1.44 -14.71
CA ASP A 394 20.18 1.72 -13.31
C ASP A 394 19.21 1.02 -12.37
N VAL A 395 17.90 1.05 -12.67
CA VAL A 395 16.87 0.31 -11.91
C VAL A 395 17.19 -1.18 -11.87
N MET A 396 17.52 -1.77 -13.03
CA MET A 396 17.86 -3.20 -13.11
C MET A 396 19.16 -3.52 -12.33
N ASN A 397 20.17 -2.66 -12.39
CA ASN A 397 21.38 -2.82 -11.59
C ASN A 397 21.10 -2.77 -10.08
N ASP A 398 20.28 -1.84 -9.63
CA ASP A 398 19.96 -1.72 -8.20
C ASP A 398 19.09 -2.91 -7.72
N LEU A 399 18.17 -3.41 -8.55
CA LEU A 399 17.45 -4.65 -8.25
C LEU A 399 18.41 -5.83 -8.12
N VAL A 400 19.35 -6.00 -9.05
CA VAL A 400 20.35 -7.08 -8.97
C VAL A 400 21.19 -6.93 -7.70
N LYS A 401 21.63 -5.71 -7.38
CA LYS A 401 22.37 -5.43 -6.15
C LYS A 401 21.57 -5.82 -4.89
N GLY A 402 20.33 -5.37 -4.79
CA GLY A 402 19.47 -5.66 -3.62
C GLY A 402 19.12 -7.14 -3.48
N ILE A 403 18.90 -7.83 -4.62
CA ILE A 403 18.42 -9.21 -4.65
C ILE A 403 19.55 -10.26 -4.60
N PHE A 404 20.79 -9.95 -5.02
CA PHE A 404 21.84 -10.94 -5.17
C PHE A 404 23.13 -10.66 -4.39
N ASP A 405 23.51 -9.40 -4.18
CA ASP A 405 24.86 -9.09 -3.70
C ASP A 405 25.14 -9.56 -2.27
N ALA A 406 24.13 -9.52 -1.40
CA ALA A 406 24.31 -9.87 0.01
C ALA A 406 24.71 -11.33 0.24
N ASP A 407 24.33 -12.24 -0.66
CA ASP A 407 24.55 -13.68 -0.53
C ASP A 407 25.24 -14.29 -1.75
N ILE A 408 25.87 -13.48 -2.62
CA ILE A 408 26.53 -13.97 -3.84
C ILE A 408 27.69 -14.93 -3.53
N ASN A 409 28.40 -14.73 -2.44
CA ASN A 409 29.49 -15.59 -1.97
C ASN A 409 29.12 -16.36 -0.68
N GLY A 410 27.86 -16.34 -0.27
CA GLY A 410 27.34 -17.00 0.93
C GLY A 410 26.27 -18.02 0.62
N ASN A 411 25.61 -18.53 1.65
CA ASN A 411 24.44 -19.37 1.52
C ASN A 411 23.23 -18.52 1.21
N VAL A 412 22.40 -18.96 0.28
CA VAL A 412 21.15 -18.32 -0.11
C VAL A 412 20.02 -18.96 0.68
N ASN A 413 19.36 -18.19 1.56
CA ASN A 413 18.24 -18.72 2.34
C ASN A 413 16.99 -18.92 1.44
N LEU A 414 16.01 -19.62 1.96
CA LEU A 414 14.83 -20.05 1.21
C LEU A 414 14.04 -18.88 0.61
N TYR A 415 13.82 -17.79 1.36
CA TYR A 415 13.10 -16.61 0.85
C TYR A 415 13.83 -15.97 -0.32
N ARG A 416 15.14 -15.89 -0.23
CA ARG A 416 16.00 -15.32 -1.27
C ARG A 416 16.03 -16.19 -2.50
N GLN A 417 16.01 -17.52 -2.36
CA GLN A 417 15.94 -18.45 -3.51
C GLN A 417 14.66 -18.21 -4.31
N TYR A 418 13.52 -18.06 -3.66
CA TYR A 418 12.25 -17.75 -4.33
C TYR A 418 12.25 -16.37 -4.97
N LEU A 419 12.74 -15.34 -4.26
CA LEU A 419 12.85 -13.97 -4.77
C LEU A 419 13.79 -13.91 -5.99
N GLN A 420 14.98 -14.50 -5.91
CA GLN A 420 15.96 -14.55 -6.98
C GLN A 420 15.42 -15.29 -8.21
N THR A 421 14.75 -16.41 -7.99
CA THR A 421 14.09 -17.17 -9.07
C THR A 421 12.97 -16.35 -9.72
N SER A 422 12.16 -15.65 -8.94
CA SER A 422 11.08 -14.81 -9.45
C SER A 422 11.61 -13.64 -10.27
N PHE A 423 12.68 -12.99 -9.81
CA PHE A 423 13.36 -11.93 -10.56
C PHE A 423 13.89 -12.45 -11.91
N VAL A 424 14.62 -13.57 -11.89
CA VAL A 424 15.18 -14.15 -13.13
C VAL A 424 14.08 -14.55 -14.11
N LYS A 425 13.01 -15.20 -13.63
CA LYS A 425 11.86 -15.56 -14.47
C LYS A 425 11.16 -14.34 -15.06
N GLY A 426 10.89 -13.32 -14.22
CA GLY A 426 10.25 -12.07 -14.66
C GLY A 426 11.07 -11.34 -15.72
N ALA A 427 12.36 -11.14 -15.46
CA ALA A 427 13.28 -10.52 -16.41
C ALA A 427 13.47 -11.34 -17.69
N SER A 428 13.56 -12.68 -17.58
CA SER A 428 13.67 -13.59 -18.74
C SER A 428 12.46 -13.51 -19.68
N ASN A 429 11.26 -13.33 -19.14
CA ASN A 429 10.04 -13.19 -19.93
C ASN A 429 10.10 -11.98 -20.87
N PHE A 430 10.86 -10.93 -20.53
CA PHE A 430 11.03 -9.76 -21.40
C PHE A 430 11.87 -10.03 -22.64
N LEU A 431 12.67 -11.08 -22.66
CA LEU A 431 13.42 -11.48 -23.84
C LEU A 431 12.59 -12.27 -24.86
N ASN A 432 11.39 -12.70 -24.47
CA ASN A 432 10.47 -13.34 -25.39
C ASN A 432 10.12 -12.35 -26.54
N PRO A 433 10.13 -12.77 -27.82
CA PRO A 433 9.76 -11.93 -28.96
C PRO A 433 8.37 -11.27 -28.85
N GLN A 434 7.44 -11.94 -28.17
CA GLN A 434 6.07 -11.45 -27.99
C GLN A 434 5.86 -10.63 -26.69
N ALA A 435 6.92 -10.37 -25.92
CA ALA A 435 6.79 -9.60 -24.69
C ALA A 435 6.37 -8.15 -24.98
N PRO A 436 5.36 -7.59 -24.27
CA PRO A 436 4.89 -6.23 -24.49
C PRO A 436 5.81 -5.20 -23.81
N ILE A 437 7.09 -5.19 -24.18
CA ILE A 437 8.12 -4.32 -23.60
C ILE A 437 8.84 -3.56 -24.72
N ASP A 438 9.21 -2.29 -24.46
CA ASP A 438 9.95 -1.47 -25.41
C ASP A 438 11.42 -1.95 -25.58
N ASP A 439 12.01 -1.65 -26.74
CA ASP A 439 13.35 -2.14 -27.12
C ASP A 439 14.46 -1.66 -26.17
N VAL A 440 14.35 -0.45 -25.62
CA VAL A 440 15.35 0.10 -24.68
C VAL A 440 15.33 -0.68 -23.37
N SER A 441 14.15 -0.96 -22.85
CA SER A 441 13.96 -1.78 -21.65
C SER A 441 14.38 -3.24 -21.89
N LYS A 442 14.09 -3.78 -23.08
CA LYS A 442 14.55 -5.12 -23.49
C LYS A 442 16.07 -5.21 -23.54
N ALA A 443 16.73 -4.21 -24.14
CA ALA A 443 18.20 -4.15 -24.22
C ALA A 443 18.85 -4.06 -22.84
N ALA A 444 18.30 -3.21 -21.94
CA ALA A 444 18.77 -3.10 -20.56
C ALA A 444 18.62 -4.43 -19.79
N THR A 445 17.49 -5.13 -19.98
CA THR A 445 17.22 -6.43 -19.36
C THR A 445 18.20 -7.51 -19.87
N LEU A 446 18.40 -7.58 -21.19
CA LEU A 446 19.36 -8.51 -21.80
C LEU A 446 20.77 -8.32 -21.23
N TYR A 447 21.23 -7.08 -21.19
CA TYR A 447 22.54 -6.74 -20.64
C TYR A 447 22.67 -7.14 -19.15
N THR A 448 21.63 -6.86 -18.36
CA THR A 448 21.57 -7.21 -16.95
C THR A 448 21.62 -8.71 -16.72
N LEU A 449 20.86 -9.50 -17.46
CA LEU A 449 20.85 -10.96 -17.35
C LEU A 449 22.20 -11.57 -17.75
N ARG A 450 22.87 -11.04 -18.78
CA ARG A 450 24.24 -11.49 -19.16
C ARG A 450 25.24 -11.24 -18.04
N LYS A 451 25.22 -10.05 -17.42
CA LYS A 451 26.07 -9.73 -16.26
C LYS A 451 25.78 -10.63 -15.07
N LEU A 452 24.50 -10.81 -14.74
CA LEU A 452 24.05 -11.66 -13.63
C LEU A 452 24.48 -13.12 -13.87
N ARG A 453 24.30 -13.64 -15.08
CA ARG A 453 24.74 -14.97 -15.45
C ARG A 453 26.22 -15.20 -15.17
N THR A 454 27.07 -14.26 -15.61
CA THR A 454 28.54 -14.33 -15.36
C THR A 454 28.83 -14.32 -13.86
N LYS A 455 28.17 -13.45 -13.10
CA LYS A 455 28.35 -13.33 -11.65
C LYS A 455 27.95 -14.63 -10.92
N LEU A 456 26.79 -15.22 -11.29
CA LEU A 456 26.31 -16.48 -10.70
C LEU A 456 27.19 -17.68 -11.03
N ALA A 457 27.71 -17.74 -12.26
CA ALA A 457 28.61 -18.83 -12.68
C ALA A 457 29.98 -18.78 -11.99
N ALA A 458 30.44 -17.60 -11.61
CA ALA A 458 31.70 -17.42 -10.87
C ALA A 458 31.55 -17.61 -9.35
N ALA A 459 30.30 -17.59 -8.83
CA ALA A 459 30.01 -17.66 -7.40
C ALA A 459 30.26 -19.07 -6.84
N VAL A 460 30.99 -19.17 -5.74
CA VAL A 460 31.29 -20.43 -5.07
C VAL A 460 30.46 -20.61 -3.80
N SER A 461 30.15 -21.85 -3.45
CA SER A 461 29.51 -22.23 -2.18
C SER A 461 29.87 -23.66 -1.83
N THR A 462 29.92 -23.98 -0.55
CA THR A 462 30.03 -25.35 -0.05
C THR A 462 28.66 -25.97 0.23
N ASN A 463 27.59 -25.17 0.28
CA ASN A 463 26.23 -25.61 0.54
C ASN A 463 25.56 -26.14 -0.75
N GLU A 464 25.13 -27.39 -0.73
CA GLU A 464 24.57 -28.07 -1.90
C GLU A 464 23.25 -27.43 -2.39
N GLU A 465 22.39 -26.99 -1.48
CA GLU A 465 21.14 -26.31 -1.81
C GLU A 465 21.41 -25.00 -2.57
N THR A 466 22.38 -24.20 -2.09
CA THR A 466 22.82 -22.97 -2.76
C THR A 466 23.44 -23.25 -4.14
N LYS A 467 24.26 -24.31 -4.26
CA LYS A 467 24.79 -24.73 -5.57
C LYS A 467 23.69 -25.10 -6.56
N ALA A 468 22.72 -25.93 -6.12
CA ALA A 468 21.58 -26.34 -6.93
C ALA A 468 20.74 -25.12 -7.35
N HIS A 469 20.49 -24.20 -6.43
CA HIS A 469 19.77 -22.95 -6.72
C HIS A 469 20.50 -22.10 -7.79
N ARG A 470 21.79 -21.83 -7.62
CA ARG A 470 22.57 -21.04 -8.58
C ARG A 470 22.66 -21.72 -9.96
N ALA A 471 22.84 -23.05 -9.99
CA ALA A 471 22.82 -23.81 -11.25
C ALA A 471 21.48 -23.67 -11.98
N ASN A 472 20.36 -23.70 -11.24
CA ASN A 472 19.04 -23.46 -11.79
C ASN A 472 18.88 -22.02 -12.35
N LEU A 473 19.37 -21.00 -11.64
CA LEU A 473 19.33 -19.62 -12.13
C LEU A 473 20.13 -19.45 -13.42
N VAL A 474 21.35 -20.01 -13.48
CA VAL A 474 22.18 -19.99 -14.70
C VAL A 474 21.46 -20.68 -15.84
N PHE A 475 20.87 -21.85 -15.60
CA PHE A 475 20.08 -22.58 -16.61
C PHE A 475 18.90 -21.75 -17.13
N LEU A 476 18.13 -21.10 -16.25
CA LEU A 476 17.01 -20.26 -16.66
C LEU A 476 17.45 -19.06 -17.51
N ILE A 477 18.56 -18.42 -17.14
CA ILE A 477 19.12 -17.30 -17.91
C ILE A 477 19.65 -17.80 -19.26
N ASP A 478 20.42 -18.91 -19.30
CA ASP A 478 20.96 -19.47 -20.54
C ASP A 478 19.83 -19.87 -21.49
N LYS A 479 18.71 -20.40 -20.96
CA LYS A 479 17.51 -20.71 -21.76
C LYS A 479 16.91 -19.44 -22.36
N ALA A 480 16.78 -18.38 -21.59
CA ALA A 480 16.22 -17.10 -22.04
C ALA A 480 17.11 -16.38 -23.08
N LEU A 481 18.44 -16.54 -22.98
CA LEU A 481 19.40 -15.94 -23.91
C LEU A 481 19.50 -16.66 -25.24
N LYS A 482 18.92 -17.86 -25.36
CA LYS A 482 18.91 -18.70 -26.60
C LYS A 482 17.59 -18.58 -27.38
N VAL A 483 16.68 -17.75 -26.97
CA VAL A 483 15.43 -17.49 -27.72
C VAL A 483 15.83 -16.62 -28.90
N ASP A 484 15.94 -17.23 -30.06
CA ASP A 484 16.12 -16.59 -31.39
C ASP A 484 14.81 -15.94 -31.85
#